data_55d36bafadda7d93434eb3ad532e1975
#
_entry.id   55d36bafadda7d93434eb3ad532e1975
#
_cell.length_a   1.000
_cell.length_b   1.000
_cell.length_c   1.000
_cell.angle_alpha   90.00
_cell.angle_beta   90.00
_cell.angle_gamma   90.00
#
_symmetry.space_group_name_H-M   'P 1'
#
loop_
_entity.id
_entity.type
_entity.pdbx_description
1 polymer ?
#
loop_
_entity_poly.entity_id
_entity_poly.type
_entity_poly.pdbx_seq_one_letter_code
_entity_poly.pdbx_strand_id
1 'polypeptide(L)'
;MGLHEDIQEVEEEIRKTPYNKATSHHIGRLKSKLARLRDEVVKKASSKGGGEGYSVRKSGDATVTLVGFPSVGKSTLLNKLTGAESEVGAYEFTTLDVIPGVLEYNNATIQILDVPGLVKGAASGRGRGREVISVVRNCDLVVFILDVFQNYHHEVLTQELYDAGIRLNQKSPDVVIKRQDRGGITVSSTMDLEISEDLVKAVLNDYKIHNAHVLIRDNINVDQLIDAVMGNRVYIPAVTVVNKVDMADEFVLKKCKEGYPEATYISADKEQNLEAVKDLIYDALDF
;
A
#
# COMPACT_ATOMS: atom_id res chain seq x y z
N MET A 1 -28.15 -1.50 9.20
CA MET A 1 -26.77 -1.05 9.46
C MET A 1 -25.98 -1.20 8.18
N GLY A 2 -25.20 -0.19 7.79
CA GLY A 2 -24.41 -0.24 6.57
C GLY A 2 -23.02 -0.78 6.88
N LEU A 3 -22.35 -1.42 5.90
CA LEU A 3 -20.98 -1.95 6.07
C LEU A 3 -19.98 -0.93 6.65
N HIS A 4 -20.18 0.37 6.37
CA HIS A 4 -19.33 1.43 6.93
C HIS A 4 -19.57 1.67 8.42
N GLU A 5 -20.81 1.54 8.87
CA GLU A 5 -21.15 1.63 10.31
C GLU A 5 -20.56 0.43 11.06
N ASP A 6 -20.70 -0.77 10.50
CA ASP A 6 -20.11 -1.99 11.09
C ASP A 6 -18.58 -1.91 11.20
N ILE A 7 -17.89 -1.30 10.20
CA ILE A 7 -16.44 -1.06 10.23
C ILE A 7 -16.08 -0.11 11.36
N GLN A 8 -16.79 1.02 11.48
CA GLN A 8 -16.52 2.02 12.51
C GLN A 8 -16.73 1.46 13.92
N GLU A 9 -17.78 0.67 14.13
CA GLU A 9 -18.03 0.00 15.42
C GLU A 9 -16.86 -0.92 15.81
N VAL A 10 -16.40 -1.75 14.87
CA VAL A 10 -15.29 -2.68 15.13
C VAL A 10 -13.98 -1.92 15.37
N GLU A 11 -13.70 -0.87 14.63
CA GLU A 11 -12.51 -0.01 14.83
C GLU A 11 -12.54 0.66 16.21
N GLU A 12 -13.69 1.16 16.64
CA GLU A 12 -13.86 1.73 17.96
C GLU A 12 -13.68 0.69 19.08
N GLU A 13 -14.18 -0.52 18.90
CA GLU A 13 -14.02 -1.59 19.86
C GLU A 13 -12.55 -2.00 20.00
N ILE A 14 -11.81 -2.12 18.87
CA ILE A 14 -10.37 -2.38 18.90
C ILE A 14 -9.63 -1.25 19.65
N ARG A 15 -9.96 0.02 19.38
CA ARG A 15 -9.32 1.16 20.00
C ARG A 15 -9.58 1.24 21.52
N LYS A 16 -10.79 0.85 21.96
CA LYS A 16 -11.18 0.86 23.39
C LYS A 16 -10.63 -0.33 24.15
N THR A 17 -10.24 -1.41 23.46
CA THR A 17 -9.76 -2.64 24.12
C THR A 17 -8.25 -2.58 24.32
N PRO A 18 -7.73 -2.51 25.55
CA PRO A 18 -6.30 -2.52 25.80
C PRO A 18 -5.69 -3.85 25.37
N TYR A 19 -4.55 -3.81 24.67
CA TYR A 19 -3.85 -5.01 24.22
C TYR A 19 -3.08 -5.66 25.37
N ASN A 20 -3.46 -6.88 25.75
CA ASN A 20 -2.77 -7.71 26.72
C ASN A 20 -3.03 -9.21 26.42
N LYS A 21 -2.38 -10.10 27.18
CA LYS A 21 -2.52 -11.55 26.95
C LYS A 21 -3.98 -12.05 27.05
N ALA A 22 -4.80 -11.45 27.90
CA ALA A 22 -6.22 -11.84 28.08
C ALA A 22 -7.10 -11.34 26.91
N THR A 23 -6.78 -10.18 26.35
CA THR A 23 -7.56 -9.56 25.25
C THR A 23 -7.02 -9.86 23.85
N SER A 24 -5.83 -10.44 23.74
CA SER A 24 -5.17 -10.72 22.45
C SER A 24 -6.02 -11.56 21.51
N HIS A 25 -6.70 -12.59 22.04
CA HIS A 25 -7.59 -13.44 21.26
C HIS A 25 -8.83 -12.67 20.77
N HIS A 26 -9.43 -11.84 21.63
CA HIS A 26 -10.58 -11.01 21.26
C HIS A 26 -10.21 -9.98 20.19
N ILE A 27 -9.09 -9.27 20.39
CA ILE A 27 -8.59 -8.31 19.41
C ILE A 27 -8.26 -9.00 18.08
N GLY A 28 -7.69 -10.20 18.10
CA GLY A 28 -7.42 -10.98 16.89
C GLY A 28 -8.67 -11.27 16.08
N ARG A 29 -9.76 -11.64 16.74
CA ARG A 29 -11.06 -11.86 16.09
C ARG A 29 -11.68 -10.57 15.56
N LEU A 30 -11.56 -9.46 16.29
CA LEU A 30 -12.00 -8.15 15.81
C LEU A 30 -11.25 -7.73 14.56
N LYS A 31 -9.92 -7.91 14.53
CA LYS A 31 -9.10 -7.64 13.35
C LYS A 31 -9.48 -8.52 12.16
N SER A 32 -9.74 -9.80 12.38
CA SER A 32 -10.27 -10.72 11.35
C SER A 32 -11.60 -10.23 10.78
N LYS A 33 -12.53 -9.82 11.66
CA LYS A 33 -13.82 -9.25 11.26
C LYS A 33 -13.65 -7.97 10.45
N LEU A 34 -12.79 -7.07 10.90
CA LEU A 34 -12.49 -5.81 10.23
C LEU A 34 -11.92 -6.02 8.82
N ALA A 35 -10.94 -6.92 8.68
CA ALA A 35 -10.34 -7.25 7.40
C ALA A 35 -11.37 -7.82 6.41
N ARG A 36 -12.28 -8.69 6.87
CA ARG A 36 -13.38 -9.20 6.05
C ARG A 36 -14.35 -8.11 5.61
N LEU A 37 -14.77 -7.25 6.52
CA LEU A 37 -15.70 -6.16 6.20
C LEU A 37 -15.09 -5.21 5.16
N ARG A 38 -13.81 -4.85 5.29
CA ARG A 38 -13.09 -4.04 4.30
C ARG A 38 -13.01 -4.72 2.93
N ASP A 39 -12.72 -6.02 2.90
CA ASP A 39 -12.70 -6.80 1.66
C ASP A 39 -14.09 -6.89 1.01
N GLU A 40 -15.16 -7.01 1.79
CA GLU A 40 -16.55 -6.98 1.30
C GLU A 40 -16.91 -5.61 0.68
N VAL A 41 -16.43 -4.50 1.26
CA VAL A 41 -16.61 -3.16 0.68
C VAL A 41 -15.96 -3.10 -0.70
N VAL A 42 -14.71 -3.57 -0.81
CA VAL A 42 -13.97 -3.61 -2.09
C VAL A 42 -14.71 -4.49 -3.11
N LYS A 43 -15.16 -5.67 -2.74
CA LYS A 43 -15.90 -6.61 -3.61
C LYS A 43 -17.25 -6.05 -4.07
N LYS A 44 -18.05 -5.48 -3.15
CA LYS A 44 -19.34 -4.87 -3.53
C LYS A 44 -19.15 -3.67 -4.43
N ALA A 45 -18.08 -2.96 -4.24
CA ALA A 45 -17.72 -1.85 -5.07
C ALA A 45 -17.30 -2.28 -6.49
N SER A 46 -16.60 -3.43 -6.65
CA SER A 46 -16.21 -3.98 -7.95
C SER A 46 -17.35 -4.68 -8.69
N SER A 47 -18.35 -5.22 -7.98
CA SER A 47 -19.49 -5.91 -8.61
C SER A 47 -20.51 -4.97 -9.25
N LYS A 48 -20.51 -3.68 -8.91
CA LYS A 48 -21.41 -2.67 -9.49
C LYS A 48 -20.92 -2.03 -10.80
N GLY A 49 -19.68 -2.29 -11.19
CA GLY A 49 -19.09 -1.85 -12.45
C GLY A 49 -18.65 -3.07 -13.23
N GLY A 50 -19.48 -3.53 -14.17
CA GLY A 50 -19.08 -4.53 -15.16
C GLY A 50 -18.08 -3.90 -16.13
N GLY A 51 -16.85 -3.67 -15.69
CA GLY A 51 -15.77 -3.09 -16.47
C GLY A 51 -14.53 -3.97 -16.36
N GLU A 52 -13.82 -4.10 -17.46
CA GLU A 52 -12.47 -4.65 -17.51
C GLU A 52 -11.61 -4.01 -16.41
N GLY A 53 -10.81 -4.83 -15.73
CA GLY A 53 -9.98 -4.36 -14.61
C GLY A 53 -9.08 -3.20 -15.05
N TYR A 54 -9.06 -2.13 -14.28
CA TYR A 54 -8.17 -0.98 -14.54
C TYR A 54 -6.72 -1.46 -14.39
N SER A 55 -6.10 -1.77 -15.50
CA SER A 55 -4.71 -2.21 -15.57
C SER A 55 -3.96 -1.33 -16.56
N VAL A 56 -2.97 -0.61 -16.09
CA VAL A 56 -2.01 0.04 -16.98
C VAL A 56 -1.07 -1.04 -17.51
N ARG A 57 -0.89 -1.07 -18.82
CA ARG A 57 0.05 -2.02 -19.45
C ARG A 57 1.46 -1.68 -18.98
N LYS A 58 2.14 -2.64 -18.36
CA LYS A 58 3.56 -2.49 -18.00
C LYS A 58 4.39 -2.33 -19.26
N SER A 59 5.28 -1.36 -19.24
CA SER A 59 6.22 -1.03 -20.31
C SER A 59 7.59 -0.80 -19.68
N GLY A 60 8.65 -1.29 -20.33
CA GLY A 60 10.01 -1.23 -19.77
C GLY A 60 10.29 -2.33 -18.74
N ASP A 61 11.35 -2.15 -17.96
CA ASP A 61 11.86 -3.12 -16.99
C ASP A 61 11.11 -3.07 -15.65
N ALA A 62 10.61 -1.88 -15.27
CA ALA A 62 9.80 -1.68 -14.07
C ALA A 62 8.76 -0.57 -14.23
N THR A 63 7.75 -0.60 -13.37
CA THR A 63 6.70 0.42 -13.27
C THR A 63 6.69 1.04 -11.89
N VAL A 64 6.83 2.36 -11.84
CA VAL A 64 6.84 3.19 -10.63
C VAL A 64 5.58 4.04 -10.59
N THR A 65 4.92 4.14 -9.44
CA THR A 65 3.74 5.00 -9.29
C THR A 65 4.02 6.13 -8.31
N LEU A 66 3.79 7.36 -8.77
CA LEU A 66 3.86 8.55 -7.91
C LEU A 66 2.57 8.70 -7.13
N VAL A 67 2.67 8.69 -5.82
CA VAL A 67 1.53 8.81 -4.89
C VAL A 67 1.69 10.07 -4.04
N GLY A 68 0.66 10.90 -3.99
CA GLY A 68 0.69 12.15 -3.21
C GLY A 68 -0.59 12.95 -3.40
N PHE A 69 -0.84 13.87 -2.50
CA PHE A 69 -1.99 14.76 -2.58
C PHE A 69 -1.92 15.68 -3.81
N PRO A 70 -3.02 16.32 -4.18
CA PRO A 70 -3.00 17.34 -5.22
C PRO A 70 -1.99 18.47 -4.92
N SER A 71 -1.39 19.02 -5.95
CA SER A 71 -0.47 20.17 -5.89
C SER A 71 0.86 19.97 -5.13
N VAL A 72 1.24 18.73 -4.79
CA VAL A 72 2.57 18.45 -4.19
C VAL A 72 3.71 18.44 -5.22
N GLY A 73 3.40 18.52 -6.52
CA GLY A 73 4.36 18.59 -7.61
C GLY A 73 4.69 17.27 -8.30
N LYS A 74 3.78 16.27 -8.26
CA LYS A 74 3.96 14.97 -8.94
C LYS A 74 4.21 15.11 -10.43
N SER A 75 3.32 15.81 -11.13
CA SER A 75 3.41 16.01 -12.59
C SER A 75 4.64 16.85 -12.98
N THR A 76 5.01 17.82 -12.14
CA THR A 76 6.25 18.59 -12.34
C THR A 76 7.47 17.67 -12.24
N LEU A 77 7.52 16.83 -11.21
CA LEU A 77 8.61 15.86 -11.02
C LEU A 77 8.66 14.87 -12.18
N LEU A 78 7.51 14.29 -12.59
CA LEU A 78 7.44 13.38 -13.72
C LEU A 78 8.07 14.00 -14.97
N ASN A 79 7.64 15.21 -15.35
CA ASN A 79 8.15 15.90 -16.54
C ASN A 79 9.67 16.17 -16.46
N LYS A 80 10.19 16.46 -15.25
CA LYS A 80 11.62 16.70 -15.07
C LYS A 80 12.46 15.41 -15.07
N LEU A 81 11.92 14.30 -14.62
CA LEU A 81 12.61 13.01 -14.62
C LEU A 81 12.63 12.36 -16.01
N THR A 82 11.59 12.56 -16.82
CA THR A 82 11.41 11.86 -18.10
C THR A 82 11.74 12.69 -19.34
N GLY A 83 12.15 13.96 -19.16
CA GLY A 83 12.34 14.90 -20.24
C GLY A 83 11.02 15.45 -20.81
N ALA A 84 11.05 16.66 -21.36
CA ALA A 84 9.87 17.45 -21.73
C ALA A 84 8.99 16.90 -22.89
N GLU A 85 9.22 15.69 -23.35
CA GLU A 85 8.49 15.02 -24.43
C GLU A 85 7.97 13.63 -24.00
N SER A 86 7.43 13.50 -22.79
CA SER A 86 6.55 12.35 -22.59
C SER A 86 5.31 12.60 -23.46
N GLU A 87 5.32 12.00 -24.66
CA GLU A 87 4.10 11.90 -25.47
C GLU A 87 3.03 11.39 -24.51
N VAL A 88 1.95 12.16 -24.39
CA VAL A 88 0.71 11.69 -23.76
C VAL A 88 0.28 10.51 -24.60
N GLY A 89 0.85 9.34 -24.30
CA GLY A 89 0.48 8.10 -24.94
C GLY A 89 -0.99 7.91 -24.60
N ALA A 90 -1.84 8.05 -25.61
CA ALA A 90 -3.24 7.70 -25.53
C ALA A 90 -3.31 6.20 -25.23
N TYR A 91 -3.24 5.86 -23.95
CA TYR A 91 -3.57 4.52 -23.48
C TYR A 91 -5.08 4.38 -23.60
N GLU A 92 -5.53 3.79 -24.69
CA GLU A 92 -6.92 3.72 -25.17
C GLU A 92 -7.91 3.05 -24.21
N PHE A 93 -7.50 2.65 -22.99
CA PHE A 93 -8.32 1.82 -22.10
C PHE A 93 -8.44 2.29 -20.67
N THR A 94 -7.99 3.51 -20.31
CA THR A 94 -8.15 4.01 -18.94
C THR A 94 -9.06 5.23 -18.91
N THR A 95 -10.17 5.13 -18.18
CA THR A 95 -11.00 6.28 -17.77
C THR A 95 -10.26 7.18 -16.76
N LEU A 96 -9.07 6.78 -16.32
CA LEU A 96 -8.13 7.54 -15.50
C LEU A 96 -7.20 8.34 -16.41
N ASP A 97 -7.09 9.63 -16.12
CA ASP A 97 -6.06 10.50 -16.68
C ASP A 97 -4.68 10.18 -16.04
N VAL A 98 -4.18 8.94 -16.22
CA VAL A 98 -2.83 8.58 -15.78
C VAL A 98 -1.85 9.12 -16.81
N ILE A 99 -0.90 9.94 -16.35
CA ILE A 99 0.14 10.47 -17.23
C ILE A 99 1.36 9.56 -17.09
N PRO A 100 1.70 8.78 -18.12
CA PRO A 100 2.90 7.97 -18.11
C PRO A 100 4.10 8.79 -18.57
N GLY A 101 5.25 8.53 -17.97
CA GLY A 101 6.55 8.97 -18.45
C GLY A 101 7.51 7.80 -18.48
N VAL A 102 8.57 7.91 -19.26
CA VAL A 102 9.64 6.90 -19.34
C VAL A 102 10.94 7.54 -18.88
N LEU A 103 11.54 6.94 -17.86
CA LEU A 103 12.86 7.28 -17.37
C LEU A 103 13.86 6.24 -17.87
N GLU A 104 14.81 6.66 -18.67
CA GLU A 104 15.98 5.84 -19.02
C GLU A 104 17.13 6.19 -18.07
N TYR A 105 17.56 5.23 -17.27
CA TYR A 105 18.61 5.43 -16.28
C TYR A 105 19.44 4.16 -16.09
N ASN A 106 20.77 4.28 -16.17
CA ASN A 106 21.71 3.15 -16.00
C ASN A 106 21.35 1.89 -16.80
N ASN A 107 20.93 2.06 -18.06
CA ASN A 107 20.45 1.01 -18.98
C ASN A 107 19.13 0.32 -18.56
N ALA A 108 18.42 0.84 -17.57
CA ALA A 108 17.07 0.43 -17.26
C ALA A 108 16.04 1.39 -17.87
N THR A 109 14.93 0.87 -18.34
CA THR A 109 13.77 1.62 -18.84
C THR A 109 12.66 1.54 -17.82
N ILE A 110 12.40 2.61 -17.08
CA ILE A 110 11.47 2.66 -15.97
C ILE A 110 10.25 3.47 -16.37
N GLN A 111 9.07 2.84 -16.38
CA GLN A 111 7.80 3.53 -16.57
C GLN A 111 7.39 4.23 -15.27
N ILE A 112 7.19 5.55 -15.32
CA ILE A 112 6.71 6.32 -14.17
C ILE A 112 5.28 6.77 -14.46
N LEU A 113 4.37 6.50 -13.51
CA LEU A 113 2.95 6.83 -13.61
C LEU A 113 2.59 7.94 -12.61
N ASP A 114 2.15 9.09 -13.12
CA ASP A 114 1.47 10.09 -12.27
C ASP A 114 -0.01 9.72 -12.19
N VAL A 115 -0.43 9.33 -11.00
CA VAL A 115 -1.82 8.95 -10.73
C VAL A 115 -2.52 10.11 -10.02
N PRO A 116 -3.66 10.60 -10.55
CA PRO A 116 -4.37 11.71 -9.92
C PRO A 116 -4.80 11.36 -8.50
N GLY A 117 -4.52 12.28 -7.61
CA GLY A 117 -4.65 12.30 -6.17
C GLY A 117 -5.37 11.14 -5.47
N LEU A 118 -4.59 10.29 -4.82
CA LEU A 118 -5.13 9.42 -3.78
C LEU A 118 -5.63 10.33 -2.64
N VAL A 119 -6.93 10.33 -2.39
CA VAL A 119 -7.56 11.12 -1.33
C VAL A 119 -8.15 10.22 -0.27
N LYS A 120 -8.34 10.75 0.92
CA LYS A 120 -8.97 10.03 2.03
C LYS A 120 -10.31 9.41 1.61
N GLY A 121 -10.47 8.11 1.86
CA GLY A 121 -11.65 7.34 1.47
C GLY A 121 -11.50 6.59 0.14
N ALA A 122 -10.32 6.58 -0.47
CA ALA A 122 -10.03 5.85 -1.70
C ALA A 122 -10.23 4.34 -1.53
N ALA A 123 -9.77 3.76 -0.43
CA ALA A 123 -9.95 2.36 -0.09
C ALA A 123 -11.43 1.96 0.04
N SER A 124 -12.29 2.88 0.49
CA SER A 124 -13.73 2.66 0.58
C SER A 124 -14.47 2.82 -0.75
N GLY A 125 -13.76 3.06 -1.85
CA GLY A 125 -14.31 3.19 -3.21
C GLY A 125 -15.01 4.51 -3.50
N ARG A 126 -14.75 5.56 -2.71
CA ARG A 126 -15.26 6.90 -3.00
C ARG A 126 -14.48 7.52 -4.16
N GLY A 127 -15.20 8.08 -5.10
CA GLY A 127 -14.60 8.71 -6.28
C GLY A 127 -13.80 7.73 -7.14
N ARG A 128 -12.70 8.20 -7.73
CA ARG A 128 -11.77 7.42 -8.56
C ARG A 128 -10.74 6.60 -7.74
N GLY A 129 -10.89 6.52 -6.40
CA GLY A 129 -9.91 5.88 -5.53
C GLY A 129 -9.62 4.42 -5.86
N ARG A 130 -10.63 3.66 -6.34
CA ARG A 130 -10.44 2.25 -6.75
C ARG A 130 -9.53 2.10 -7.97
N GLU A 131 -9.67 2.99 -8.92
CA GLU A 131 -8.88 3.01 -10.15
C GLU A 131 -7.41 3.28 -9.79
N VAL A 132 -7.18 4.28 -8.93
CA VAL A 132 -5.86 4.62 -8.39
C VAL A 132 -5.24 3.42 -7.66
N ILE A 133 -5.99 2.81 -6.74
CA ILE A 133 -5.54 1.62 -6.00
C ILE A 133 -5.20 0.45 -6.94
N SER A 134 -5.98 0.26 -8.01
CA SER A 134 -5.71 -0.78 -9.00
C SER A 134 -4.38 -0.56 -9.73
N VAL A 135 -4.07 0.69 -10.08
CA VAL A 135 -2.77 1.06 -10.67
C VAL A 135 -1.64 0.79 -9.68
N VAL A 136 -1.76 1.28 -8.44
CA VAL A 136 -0.74 1.06 -7.39
C VAL A 136 -0.52 -0.42 -7.11
N ARG A 137 -1.56 -1.26 -7.11
CA ARG A 137 -1.44 -2.71 -6.89
C ARG A 137 -0.60 -3.43 -7.97
N ASN A 138 -0.44 -2.83 -9.12
CA ASN A 138 0.29 -3.42 -10.26
C ASN A 138 1.67 -2.80 -10.47
N CYS A 139 2.08 -1.80 -9.69
CA CYS A 139 3.41 -1.21 -9.80
C CYS A 139 4.48 -2.04 -9.04
N ASP A 140 5.72 -1.79 -9.38
CA ASP A 140 6.88 -2.45 -8.76
C ASP A 140 7.48 -1.59 -7.63
N LEU A 141 7.23 -0.26 -7.64
CA LEU A 141 7.66 0.69 -6.61
C LEU A 141 6.62 1.81 -6.43
N VAL A 142 6.37 2.18 -5.18
CA VAL A 142 5.60 3.39 -4.83
C VAL A 142 6.57 4.51 -4.44
N VAL A 143 6.42 5.69 -5.04
CA VAL A 143 7.14 6.90 -4.64
C VAL A 143 6.15 7.88 -4.03
N PHE A 144 6.24 8.08 -2.71
CA PHE A 144 5.47 9.12 -2.04
C PHE A 144 6.07 10.49 -2.33
N ILE A 145 5.24 11.40 -2.83
CA ILE A 145 5.61 12.80 -3.00
C ILE A 145 4.88 13.63 -1.95
N LEU A 146 5.65 14.20 -1.04
CA LEU A 146 5.15 15.05 0.04
C LEU A 146 5.52 16.51 -0.22
N ASP A 147 4.69 17.40 0.29
CA ASP A 147 5.02 18.83 0.36
C ASP A 147 5.73 19.10 1.71
N VAL A 148 6.83 19.85 1.69
CA VAL A 148 7.62 20.15 2.89
C VAL A 148 6.79 20.83 3.98
N PHE A 149 5.69 21.50 3.63
CA PHE A 149 4.76 22.16 4.56
C PHE A 149 3.63 21.26 5.06
N GLN A 150 3.34 20.14 4.38
CA GLN A 150 2.17 19.29 4.62
C GLN A 150 2.55 17.81 4.65
N ASN A 151 3.53 17.47 5.46
CA ASN A 151 4.08 16.11 5.54
C ASN A 151 3.15 15.09 6.23
N TYR A 152 2.15 15.53 7.02
CA TYR A 152 1.17 14.64 7.69
C TYR A 152 0.34 13.80 6.69
N HIS A 153 0.33 14.14 5.42
CA HIS A 153 -0.35 13.39 4.39
C HIS A 153 0.22 11.97 4.18
N HIS A 154 1.50 11.74 4.55
CA HIS A 154 2.14 10.43 4.41
C HIS A 154 1.38 9.33 5.18
N GLU A 155 1.04 9.58 6.45
CA GLU A 155 0.32 8.63 7.29
C GLU A 155 -1.07 8.29 6.70
N VAL A 156 -1.77 9.31 6.19
CA VAL A 156 -3.09 9.14 5.57
C VAL A 156 -2.98 8.26 4.32
N LEU A 157 -2.01 8.54 3.45
CA LEU A 157 -1.80 7.76 2.21
C LEU A 157 -1.38 6.32 2.51
N THR A 158 -0.49 6.13 3.47
CA THR A 158 -0.05 4.80 3.91
C THR A 158 -1.22 3.98 4.46
N GLN A 159 -2.09 4.61 5.28
CA GLN A 159 -3.26 3.96 5.83
C GLN A 159 -4.28 3.57 4.74
N GLU A 160 -4.54 4.45 3.77
CA GLU A 160 -5.44 4.15 2.65
C GLU A 160 -4.93 2.96 1.82
N LEU A 161 -3.62 2.90 1.54
CA LEU A 161 -3.02 1.78 0.83
C LEU A 161 -3.07 0.48 1.66
N TYR A 162 -2.81 0.58 2.97
CA TYR A 162 -2.93 -0.56 3.88
C TYR A 162 -4.35 -1.13 3.90
N ASP A 163 -5.37 -0.27 3.99
CA ASP A 163 -6.79 -0.66 3.99
C ASP A 163 -7.22 -1.27 2.65
N ALA A 164 -6.58 -0.85 1.55
CA ALA A 164 -6.74 -1.43 0.24
C ALA A 164 -5.99 -2.78 0.03
N GLY A 165 -5.30 -3.27 1.06
CA GLY A 165 -4.57 -4.54 1.02
C GLY A 165 -3.19 -4.46 0.38
N ILE A 166 -2.58 -3.27 0.33
CA ILE A 166 -1.20 -3.05 -0.10
C ILE A 166 -0.31 -2.93 1.14
N ARG A 167 0.77 -3.69 1.18
CA ARG A 167 1.74 -3.73 2.28
C ARG A 167 3.04 -3.12 1.79
N LEU A 168 3.32 -1.90 2.27
CA LEU A 168 4.50 -1.15 1.86
C LEU A 168 5.70 -1.53 2.74
N ASN A 169 6.86 -1.76 2.12
CA ASN A 169 8.12 -2.07 2.79
C ASN A 169 8.02 -3.26 3.77
N GLN A 170 7.14 -4.22 3.47
CA GLN A 170 6.96 -5.44 4.26
C GLN A 170 7.24 -6.67 3.39
N LYS A 171 7.68 -7.75 4.03
CA LYS A 171 7.77 -9.06 3.39
C LYS A 171 6.47 -9.83 3.56
N SER A 172 6.11 -10.59 2.53
CA SER A 172 5.03 -11.56 2.64
C SER A 172 5.36 -12.59 3.72
N PRO A 173 4.46 -12.86 4.69
CA PRO A 173 4.72 -13.86 5.72
C PRO A 173 4.85 -15.27 5.12
N ASP A 174 5.86 -16.03 5.56
CA ASP A 174 6.03 -17.42 5.12
C ASP A 174 5.09 -18.35 5.91
N VAL A 175 3.83 -18.32 5.48
CA VAL A 175 2.75 -19.13 6.04
C VAL A 175 2.11 -19.96 4.94
N VAL A 176 2.12 -21.28 5.11
CA VAL A 176 1.47 -22.21 4.19
C VAL A 176 0.22 -22.80 4.83
N ILE A 177 -0.94 -22.61 4.22
CA ILE A 177 -2.22 -23.14 4.68
C ILE A 177 -2.71 -24.20 3.68
N LYS A 178 -2.62 -25.46 4.07
CA LYS A 178 -3.14 -26.59 3.28
C LYS A 178 -4.49 -27.03 3.84
N ARG A 179 -5.57 -26.74 3.13
CA ARG A 179 -6.91 -27.19 3.50
C ARG A 179 -7.01 -28.71 3.39
N GLN A 180 -7.75 -29.31 4.29
CA GLN A 180 -8.02 -30.76 4.37
C GLN A 180 -9.52 -31.00 4.47
N ASP A 181 -9.96 -32.20 4.11
CA ASP A 181 -11.40 -32.57 4.21
C ASP A 181 -11.82 -32.82 5.66
N ARG A 182 -10.92 -33.33 6.50
CA ARG A 182 -11.15 -33.69 7.90
C ARG A 182 -9.86 -33.60 8.72
N GLY A 183 -10.00 -33.63 10.06
CA GLY A 183 -8.87 -33.69 10.98
C GLY A 183 -8.66 -32.43 11.82
N GLY A 184 -9.48 -31.40 11.62
CA GLY A 184 -9.35 -30.13 12.36
C GLY A 184 -8.19 -29.29 11.85
N ILE A 185 -7.82 -28.28 12.64
CA ILE A 185 -6.70 -27.39 12.33
C ILE A 185 -5.49 -27.83 13.14
N THR A 186 -4.41 -28.18 12.44
CA THR A 186 -3.11 -28.46 13.04
C THR A 186 -2.14 -27.33 12.68
N VAL A 187 -1.40 -26.85 13.67
CA VAL A 187 -0.41 -25.78 13.51
C VAL A 187 0.98 -26.36 13.74
N SER A 188 1.89 -26.13 12.84
CA SER A 188 3.30 -26.46 12.94
C SER A 188 4.11 -25.20 12.74
N SER A 189 5.18 -25.01 13.53
CA SER A 189 6.09 -23.89 13.39
C SER A 189 7.53 -24.38 13.46
N THR A 190 8.40 -23.66 12.77
CA THR A 190 9.87 -23.89 12.82
C THR A 190 10.55 -23.09 13.91
N MET A 191 9.79 -22.23 14.61
CA MET A 191 10.29 -21.34 15.68
C MET A 191 9.20 -21.09 16.72
N ASP A 192 9.56 -20.46 17.84
CA ASP A 192 8.60 -19.99 18.84
C ASP A 192 7.79 -18.81 18.28
N LEU A 193 6.48 -18.93 18.34
CA LEU A 193 5.55 -17.91 17.82
C LEU A 193 5.13 -16.96 18.93
N GLU A 194 5.03 -15.67 18.61
CA GLU A 194 4.40 -14.68 19.50
C GLU A 194 2.88 -14.86 19.59
N ILE A 195 2.26 -15.42 18.57
CA ILE A 195 0.83 -15.72 18.54
C ILE A 195 0.58 -17.17 19.01
N SER A 196 -0.46 -17.38 19.81
CA SER A 196 -0.84 -18.71 20.28
C SER A 196 -1.52 -19.54 19.18
N GLU A 197 -1.33 -20.87 19.25
CA GLU A 197 -2.05 -21.79 18.34
C GLU A 197 -3.58 -21.62 18.40
N ASP A 198 -4.13 -21.35 19.57
CA ASP A 198 -5.57 -21.15 19.72
C ASP A 198 -6.04 -19.91 18.98
N LEU A 199 -5.23 -18.85 18.95
CA LEU A 199 -5.51 -17.65 18.15
C LEU A 199 -5.43 -17.96 16.65
N VAL A 200 -4.42 -18.72 16.20
CA VAL A 200 -4.33 -19.18 14.80
C VAL A 200 -5.60 -19.95 14.41
N LYS A 201 -6.01 -20.92 15.23
CA LYS A 201 -7.24 -21.70 15.00
C LYS A 201 -8.49 -20.82 14.96
N ALA A 202 -8.60 -19.84 15.87
CA ALA A 202 -9.73 -18.93 15.92
C ALA A 202 -9.82 -18.06 14.66
N VAL A 203 -8.70 -17.49 14.21
CA VAL A 203 -8.65 -16.70 12.97
C VAL A 203 -9.06 -17.55 11.77
N LEU A 204 -8.53 -18.75 11.60
CA LEU A 204 -8.91 -19.62 10.48
C LEU A 204 -10.41 -19.98 10.52
N ASN A 205 -10.96 -20.27 11.69
CA ASN A 205 -12.39 -20.57 11.86
C ASN A 205 -13.28 -19.38 11.47
N ASP A 206 -12.86 -18.13 11.78
CA ASP A 206 -13.57 -16.91 11.36
C ASP A 206 -13.63 -16.79 9.82
N TYR A 207 -12.64 -17.35 9.10
CA TYR A 207 -12.63 -17.47 7.63
C TYR A 207 -13.24 -18.77 7.10
N LYS A 208 -13.97 -19.53 7.93
CA LYS A 208 -14.62 -20.80 7.59
C LYS A 208 -13.63 -21.90 7.13
N ILE A 209 -12.43 -21.86 7.64
CA ILE A 209 -11.41 -22.89 7.46
C ILE A 209 -11.38 -23.71 8.74
N HIS A 210 -12.06 -24.87 8.71
CA HIS A 210 -12.22 -25.72 9.90
C HIS A 210 -11.27 -26.92 9.90
N ASN A 211 -10.70 -27.26 8.74
CA ASN A 211 -9.75 -28.35 8.59
C ASN A 211 -8.58 -27.89 7.72
N ALA A 212 -7.41 -27.79 8.30
CA ALA A 212 -6.19 -27.37 7.61
C ALA A 212 -4.93 -27.78 8.37
N HIS A 213 -3.85 -27.97 7.65
CA HIS A 213 -2.49 -27.96 8.18
C HIS A 213 -1.86 -26.60 7.91
N VAL A 214 -1.48 -25.88 8.96
CA VAL A 214 -0.85 -24.57 8.90
C VAL A 214 0.61 -24.73 9.26
N LEU A 215 1.50 -24.35 8.35
CA LEU A 215 2.94 -24.31 8.57
C LEU A 215 3.41 -22.86 8.60
N ILE A 216 3.99 -22.42 9.70
CA ILE A 216 4.48 -21.06 9.93
C ILE A 216 6.00 -21.12 10.07
N ARG A 217 6.72 -20.36 9.21
CA ARG A 217 8.17 -20.34 9.19
C ARG A 217 8.79 -19.01 9.59
N ASP A 218 7.94 -17.99 9.80
CA ASP A 218 8.33 -16.67 10.29
C ASP A 218 7.68 -16.38 11.64
N ASN A 219 8.29 -15.51 12.47
CA ASN A 219 7.61 -14.96 13.62
C ASN A 219 6.61 -13.90 13.16
N ILE A 220 5.35 -14.25 13.07
CA ILE A 220 4.28 -13.43 12.53
C ILE A 220 3.36 -12.87 13.62
N ASN A 221 2.82 -11.69 13.36
CA ASN A 221 1.74 -11.13 14.16
C ASN A 221 0.35 -11.52 13.59
N VAL A 222 -0.70 -11.10 14.30
CA VAL A 222 -2.09 -11.42 13.90
C VAL A 222 -2.47 -10.84 12.54
N ASP A 223 -2.01 -9.63 12.22
CA ASP A 223 -2.32 -8.98 10.95
C ASP A 223 -1.67 -9.73 9.77
N GLN A 224 -0.43 -10.18 9.94
CA GLN A 224 0.26 -11.02 8.96
C GLN A 224 -0.40 -12.39 8.77
N LEU A 225 -0.90 -13.00 9.86
CA LEU A 225 -1.70 -14.22 9.76
C LEU A 225 -2.98 -14.00 8.95
N ILE A 226 -3.69 -12.90 9.21
CA ILE A 226 -4.89 -12.53 8.47
C ILE A 226 -4.56 -12.32 6.98
N ASP A 227 -3.46 -11.63 6.68
CA ASP A 227 -3.00 -11.41 5.31
C ASP A 227 -2.70 -12.73 4.58
N ALA A 228 -2.04 -13.68 5.26
CA ALA A 228 -1.80 -15.02 4.72
C ALA A 228 -3.09 -15.82 4.47
N VAL A 229 -4.06 -15.74 5.37
CA VAL A 229 -5.37 -16.40 5.23
C VAL A 229 -6.18 -15.81 4.09
N MET A 230 -6.14 -14.50 3.90
CA MET A 230 -6.85 -13.80 2.83
C MET A 230 -6.22 -14.04 1.46
N GLY A 231 -4.88 -14.13 1.38
CA GLY A 231 -4.12 -14.46 0.17
C GLY A 231 -4.27 -13.44 -0.98
N ASN A 232 -4.73 -12.23 -0.71
CA ASN A 232 -5.00 -11.20 -1.70
C ASN A 232 -4.23 -9.89 -1.44
N ARG A 233 -3.20 -9.95 -0.60
CA ARG A 233 -2.33 -8.80 -0.31
C ARG A 233 -1.22 -8.68 -1.34
N VAL A 234 -0.80 -7.45 -1.59
CA VAL A 234 0.33 -7.13 -2.46
C VAL A 234 1.39 -6.45 -1.61
N TYR A 235 2.63 -6.86 -1.78
CA TYR A 235 3.79 -6.34 -1.04
C TYR A 235 4.65 -5.55 -2.01
N ILE A 236 4.80 -4.25 -1.76
CA ILE A 236 5.45 -3.33 -2.70
C ILE A 236 6.45 -2.48 -1.91
N PRO A 237 7.69 -2.30 -2.40
CA PRO A 237 8.62 -1.32 -1.84
C PRO A 237 8.08 0.10 -2.01
N ALA A 238 8.43 0.98 -1.09
CA ALA A 238 8.03 2.38 -1.14
C ALA A 238 9.16 3.29 -0.65
N VAL A 239 9.33 4.41 -1.32
CA VAL A 239 10.28 5.46 -0.95
C VAL A 239 9.56 6.78 -0.81
N THR A 240 10.18 7.73 -0.09
CA THR A 240 9.58 9.04 0.18
C THR A 240 10.46 10.16 -0.38
N VAL A 241 9.85 11.05 -1.11
CA VAL A 241 10.45 12.28 -1.64
C VAL A 241 9.69 13.47 -1.09
N VAL A 242 10.41 14.42 -0.49
CA VAL A 242 9.87 15.69 0.00
C VAL A 242 10.23 16.80 -0.97
N ASN A 243 9.20 17.39 -1.58
CA ASN A 243 9.33 18.42 -2.60
C ASN A 243 9.13 19.83 -2.04
N LYS A 244 9.49 20.83 -2.83
CA LYS A 244 9.38 22.28 -2.57
C LYS A 244 10.31 22.79 -1.47
N VAL A 245 11.49 22.19 -1.34
CA VAL A 245 12.47 22.62 -0.32
C VAL A 245 13.00 24.05 -0.56
N ASP A 246 12.93 24.53 -1.80
CA ASP A 246 13.29 25.90 -2.19
C ASP A 246 12.37 26.98 -1.59
N MET A 247 11.18 26.60 -1.15
CA MET A 247 10.20 27.48 -0.51
C MET A 247 10.25 27.44 1.01
N ALA A 248 10.95 26.46 1.59
CA ALA A 248 11.01 26.25 3.04
C ALA A 248 12.16 27.03 3.67
N ASP A 249 11.90 27.61 4.83
CA ASP A 249 12.95 28.12 5.70
C ASP A 249 13.71 26.99 6.41
N GLU A 250 14.83 27.34 7.03
CA GLU A 250 15.70 26.36 7.71
C GLU A 250 14.97 25.62 8.85
N PHE A 251 14.07 26.29 9.55
CA PHE A 251 13.31 25.71 10.67
C PHE A 251 12.32 24.64 10.16
N VAL A 252 11.54 24.98 9.14
CA VAL A 252 10.59 24.04 8.50
C VAL A 252 11.32 22.82 7.95
N LEU A 253 12.44 23.07 7.24
CA LEU A 253 13.22 21.99 6.65
C LEU A 253 13.83 21.07 7.72
N LYS A 254 14.35 21.63 8.83
CA LYS A 254 14.88 20.85 9.95
C LYS A 254 13.81 19.97 10.56
N LYS A 255 12.64 20.53 10.87
CA LYS A 255 11.51 19.80 11.44
C LYS A 255 11.02 18.67 10.52
N CYS A 256 11.00 18.94 9.21
CA CYS A 256 10.62 17.93 8.24
C CYS A 256 11.65 16.79 8.19
N LYS A 257 12.95 17.08 8.23
CA LYS A 257 14.02 16.09 8.28
C LYS A 257 14.01 15.23 9.55
N GLU A 258 13.61 15.81 10.67
CA GLU A 258 13.43 15.04 11.92
C GLU A 258 12.27 14.03 11.80
N GLY A 259 11.21 14.38 11.07
CA GLY A 259 10.07 13.47 10.85
C GLY A 259 10.30 12.42 9.75
N TYR A 260 11.11 12.74 8.74
CA TYR A 260 11.40 11.88 7.59
C TYR A 260 12.90 11.84 7.28
N PRO A 261 13.71 11.22 8.16
CA PRO A 261 15.17 11.20 8.02
C PRO A 261 15.67 10.47 6.78
N GLU A 262 14.90 9.47 6.29
CA GLU A 262 15.25 8.67 5.12
C GLU A 262 14.68 9.23 3.80
N ALA A 263 13.95 10.33 3.84
CA ALA A 263 13.37 10.92 2.64
C ALA A 263 14.42 11.67 1.80
N THR A 264 14.24 11.66 0.48
CA THR A 264 15.02 12.50 -0.42
C THR A 264 14.34 13.86 -0.56
N TYR A 265 15.09 14.92 -0.32
CA TYR A 265 14.64 16.32 -0.30
C TYR A 265 14.98 17.02 -1.61
N ILE A 266 13.96 17.53 -2.31
CA ILE A 266 14.10 18.10 -3.66
C ILE A 266 13.34 19.40 -3.84
N SER A 267 13.72 20.13 -4.89
CA SER A 267 12.85 21.08 -5.57
C SER A 267 12.68 20.67 -7.04
N ALA A 268 11.51 20.15 -7.38
CA ALA A 268 11.21 19.76 -8.75
C ALA A 268 11.17 20.98 -9.68
N ASP A 269 10.71 22.14 -9.20
CA ASP A 269 10.65 23.38 -9.97
C ASP A 269 12.04 23.94 -10.27
N LYS A 270 12.96 23.92 -9.30
CA LYS A 270 14.35 24.38 -9.42
C LYS A 270 15.33 23.30 -9.89
N GLU A 271 14.84 22.12 -10.22
CA GLU A 271 15.67 20.96 -10.61
C GLU A 271 16.76 20.58 -9.58
N GLN A 272 16.48 20.88 -8.31
CA GLN A 272 17.43 20.61 -7.24
C GLN A 272 17.32 19.17 -6.78
N ASN A 273 18.45 18.46 -6.75
CA ASN A 273 18.61 17.11 -6.22
C ASN A 273 17.80 16.03 -6.97
N LEU A 274 17.53 16.23 -8.28
CA LEU A 274 16.75 15.27 -9.08
C LEU A 274 17.50 13.97 -9.37
N GLU A 275 18.84 14.03 -9.52
CA GLU A 275 19.67 12.84 -9.73
C GLU A 275 19.54 11.87 -8.53
N ALA A 276 19.51 12.40 -7.30
CA ALA A 276 19.30 11.57 -6.12
C ALA A 276 17.93 10.85 -6.13
N VAL A 277 16.91 11.39 -6.80
CA VAL A 277 15.63 10.69 -6.97
C VAL A 277 15.77 9.54 -7.98
N LYS A 278 16.55 9.72 -9.04
CA LYS A 278 16.80 8.64 -10.02
C LYS A 278 17.58 7.50 -9.37
N ASP A 279 18.64 7.83 -8.61
CA ASP A 279 19.39 6.85 -7.82
C ASP A 279 18.47 6.10 -6.83
N LEU A 280 17.66 6.85 -6.06
CA LEU A 280 16.72 6.30 -5.11
C LEU A 280 15.72 5.30 -5.75
N ILE A 281 15.19 5.64 -6.92
CA ILE A 281 14.26 4.76 -7.65
C ILE A 281 14.99 3.51 -8.15
N TYR A 282 16.18 3.67 -8.72
CA TYR A 282 16.99 2.60 -9.27
C TYR A 282 17.38 1.59 -8.18
N ASP A 283 17.90 2.07 -7.06
CA ASP A 283 18.31 1.25 -5.91
C ASP A 283 17.11 0.53 -5.26
N ALA A 284 15.96 1.22 -5.14
CA ALA A 284 14.76 0.64 -4.55
C ALA A 284 14.10 -0.45 -5.43
N LEU A 285 14.44 -0.51 -6.71
CA LEU A 285 14.01 -1.54 -7.66
C LEU A 285 15.00 -2.72 -7.74
N ASP A 286 16.10 -2.69 -6.98
CA ASP A 286 17.16 -3.73 -6.95
C ASP A 286 17.80 -3.96 -8.35
N PHE A 287 18.03 -2.88 -9.14
CA PHE A 287 18.69 -2.93 -10.45
C PHE A 287 20.22 -2.86 -10.37
#